data_6dc8db8f61d862ac073c7651c0e0cbe3
#
_entry.id   6dc8db8f61d862ac073c7651c0e0cbe3
#
_cell.length_a   1.000
_cell.length_b   1.000
_cell.length_c   1.000
_cell.angle_alpha   90.00
_cell.angle_beta   90.00
_cell.angle_gamma   90.00
#
_symmetry.space_group_name_H-M   'P 1'
#
loop_
_entity.id
_entity.type
_entity.pdbx_description
1 polymer ?
#
loop_
_entity_poly.entity_id
_entity_poly.type
_entity_poly.pdbx_seq_one_letter_code
_entity_poly.pdbx_strand_id
1 'polypeptide(L)' 'MVKVGDKIKIIYMEGEPQYSGKTGIVELIDDIGQIHGTWGGCALIPNVDKFEIVEE' A
#
# COMPACT_ATOMS: atom_id res chain seq x y z
N MET A 1 -6.05 -5.35 -10.14
CA MET A 1 -5.68 -3.94 -9.99
C MET A 1 -6.19 -3.41 -8.65
N VAL A 2 -5.34 -2.75 -7.91
CA VAL A 2 -5.71 -2.23 -6.59
C VAL A 2 -6.69 -1.07 -6.71
N LYS A 3 -7.60 -0.96 -5.76
CA LYS A 3 -8.58 0.14 -5.72
C LYS A 3 -8.89 0.52 -4.29
N VAL A 4 -9.48 1.68 -4.11
CA VAL A 4 -9.92 2.15 -2.79
C VAL A 4 -10.87 1.12 -2.17
N GLY A 5 -10.63 0.82 -0.91
CA GLY A 5 -11.39 -0.19 -0.17
C GLY A 5 -10.72 -1.56 -0.12
N ASP A 6 -9.74 -1.81 -0.96
CA ASP A 6 -9.02 -3.08 -0.93
C ASP A 6 -8.17 -3.19 0.33
N LYS A 7 -8.10 -4.40 0.87
CA LYS A 7 -7.17 -4.71 1.95
C LYS A 7 -5.88 -5.21 1.32
N ILE A 8 -4.77 -4.64 1.73
CA ILE A 8 -3.47 -5.04 1.20
C ILE A 8 -2.50 -5.37 2.31
N LYS A 9 -1.50 -6.15 1.96
CA LYS A 9 -0.36 -6.42 2.83
C LYS A 9 0.90 -5.89 2.15
N ILE A 10 1.67 -5.10 2.89
CA ILE A 10 2.92 -4.55 2.40
C ILE A 10 3.99 -5.62 2.53
N ILE A 11 4.58 -6.02 1.40
CA ILE A 11 5.67 -6.98 1.40
C ILE A 11 6.99 -6.26 1.69
N TYR A 12 7.23 -5.16 0.98
CA TYR A 12 8.44 -4.37 1.18
C TYR A 12 8.22 -2.96 0.64
N MET A 13 8.52 -1.97 1.46
CA MET A 13 8.44 -0.56 1.06
C MET A 13 9.85 -0.01 0.97
N GLU A 14 10.28 0.33 -0.24
CA GLU A 14 11.67 0.66 -0.56
C GLU A 14 12.23 1.79 0.30
N GLY A 15 11.47 2.88 0.43
CA GLY A 15 11.90 4.04 1.21
C GLY A 15 11.65 3.91 2.70
N GLU A 16 10.86 2.92 3.14
CA GLU A 16 10.43 2.76 4.53
C GLU A 16 10.31 1.28 4.86
N PRO A 17 11.45 0.57 4.95
CA PRO A 17 11.43 -0.90 5.13
C PRO A 17 10.70 -1.36 6.39
N GLN A 18 10.60 -0.51 7.39
CA GLN A 18 9.91 -0.87 8.63
C GLN A 18 8.41 -1.14 8.44
N TYR A 19 7.85 -0.76 7.29
CA TYR A 19 6.45 -1.03 6.99
C TYR A 19 6.22 -2.46 6.50
N SER A 20 7.28 -3.22 6.26
CA SER A 20 7.16 -4.60 5.78
C SER A 20 6.30 -5.44 6.71
N GLY A 21 5.34 -6.15 6.14
CA GLY A 21 4.43 -7.00 6.90
C GLY A 21 3.17 -6.32 7.40
N LYS A 22 3.08 -5.01 7.29
CA LYS A 22 1.87 -4.29 7.71
C LYS A 22 0.74 -4.53 6.74
N THR A 23 -0.48 -4.54 7.27
CA THR A 23 -1.70 -4.62 6.46
C THR A 23 -2.51 -3.35 6.66
N GLY A 24 -3.39 -3.08 5.72
CA GLY A 24 -4.27 -1.93 5.83
C GLY A 24 -5.26 -1.86 4.68
N ILE A 25 -6.10 -0.86 4.74
CA ILE A 25 -7.15 -0.62 3.74
C ILE A 25 -6.75 0.58 2.91
N VAL A 26 -6.88 0.46 1.60
CA VAL A 26 -6.59 1.56 0.67
C VAL A 26 -7.65 2.64 0.83
N GLU A 27 -7.22 3.86 1.10
CA GLU A 27 -8.13 4.99 1.29
C GLU A 27 -8.14 5.97 0.14
N LEU A 28 -7.03 6.06 -0.59
CA LEU A 28 -6.90 7.03 -1.69
C LEU A 28 -5.81 6.57 -2.64
N ILE A 29 -6.07 6.72 -3.92
CA ILE A 29 -5.03 6.59 -4.94
C ILE A 29 -4.93 7.96 -5.57
N ASP A 30 -3.77 8.62 -5.43
CA ASP A 30 -3.63 10.00 -5.85
C ASP A 30 -3.36 10.13 -7.35
N ASP A 31 -3.22 11.37 -7.81
CA ASP A 31 -3.13 11.66 -9.24
C ASP A 31 -1.88 11.07 -9.90
N ILE A 32 -0.85 10.78 -9.14
CA ILE A 32 0.37 10.20 -9.68
C ILE A 32 0.44 8.70 -9.40
N GLY A 33 -0.67 8.11 -8.95
CA GLY A 33 -0.78 6.67 -8.77
C GLY A 33 -0.24 6.13 -7.45
N GLN A 34 0.12 6.98 -6.51
CA GLN A 34 0.59 6.52 -5.21
C GLN A 34 -0.61 6.15 -4.35
N ILE A 35 -0.45 5.07 -3.57
CA ILE A 35 -1.53 4.44 -2.83
C ILE A 35 -1.41 4.81 -1.36
N HIS A 36 -2.45 5.42 -0.83
CA HIS A 36 -2.54 5.84 0.58
C HIS A 36 -3.52 4.95 1.31
N GLY A 37 -3.24 4.66 2.56
CA GLY A 37 -4.12 3.79 3.33
C GLY A 37 -3.84 3.84 4.82
N THR A 38 -4.46 2.91 5.53
CA THR A 38 -4.47 2.90 7.00
C THR A 38 -3.18 2.40 7.64
N TRP A 39 -2.21 1.95 6.84
CA TRP A 39 -0.93 1.44 7.37
C TRP A 39 -0.05 2.52 7.97
N GLY A 40 -0.26 3.78 7.61
CA GLY A 40 0.51 4.89 8.13
C GLY A 40 0.60 6.04 7.15
N GLY A 41 1.49 6.97 7.42
CA GLY A 41 1.60 8.20 6.64
C GLY A 41 2.34 8.10 5.32
N CYS A 42 2.92 6.93 4.99
CA CYS A 42 3.70 6.79 3.76
C CYS A 42 2.86 6.12 2.67
N ALA A 43 2.87 6.70 1.48
CA ALA A 43 2.18 6.13 0.33
C ALA A 43 3.01 5.01 -0.28
N LEU A 44 2.33 3.99 -0.82
CA LEU A 44 2.96 2.94 -1.61
C LEU A 44 3.15 3.44 -3.04
N ILE A 45 4.33 3.19 -3.58
CA ILE A 45 4.66 3.55 -4.97
C ILE A 45 4.68 2.25 -5.78
N PRO A 46 3.67 2.00 -6.63
CA PRO A 46 3.49 0.68 -7.25
C PRO A 46 4.69 0.16 -8.03
N ASN A 47 5.48 1.04 -8.64
CA ASN A 47 6.63 0.61 -9.44
C ASN A 47 7.87 0.30 -8.61
N VAL A 48 7.86 0.66 -7.34
CA VAL A 48 9.03 0.58 -6.45
C VAL A 48 8.75 -0.36 -5.29
N ASP A 49 7.58 -0.25 -4.69
CA ASP A 49 7.22 -1.00 -3.49
C ASP A 49 6.48 -2.27 -3.86
N LYS A 50 6.58 -3.28 -2.98
CA LYS A 50 5.91 -4.57 -3.20
C LYS A 50 4.80 -4.74 -2.20
N PHE A 51 3.62 -5.11 -2.71
CA PHE A 51 2.47 -5.37 -1.87
C PHE A 51 1.55 -6.35 -2.60
N GLU A 52 0.61 -6.91 -1.85
CA GLU A 52 -0.38 -7.81 -2.45
C GLU A 52 -1.76 -7.50 -1.89
N ILE A 53 -2.78 -7.80 -2.68
CA ILE A 53 -4.17 -7.64 -2.25
C ILE A 53 -4.53 -8.88 -1.46
N VAL A 54 -5.06 -8.67 -0.26
CA VAL A 54 -5.46 -9.75 0.63
C VAL A 54 -6.96 -9.91 0.53
N GLU A 55 -7.42 -11.10 0.18
CA GLU A 55 -8.85 -11.39 0.15
C GLU A 55 -9.26 -12.08 1.44
N GLU A 56 -10.43 -11.69 1.92
CA GLU A 56 -10.97 -12.28 3.15
C GLU A 56 -11.90 -13.43 2.86
#